data_6013a7d6ba84860147b897d0e1e50085
#
_entry.id   6013a7d6ba84860147b897d0e1e50085
#
_cell.length_a   1.000
_cell.length_b   1.000
_cell.length_c   1.000
_cell.angle_alpha   90.00
_cell.angle_beta   90.00
_cell.angle_gamma   90.00
#
_symmetry.space_group_name_H-M   'P 1'
#
loop_
_entity.id
_entity.type
_entity.pdbx_description
1 polymer ?
#
loop_
_entity_poly.entity_id
_entity_poly.type
_entity_poly.pdbx_seq_one_letter_code
_entity_poly.pdbx_strand_id
1 'polypeptide(L)'
;MRPLRPYMLVTIFLIGVLFCPVLGGQKVRTVKGVKIIENNDRPVWTKPVVFELELTVGASDDPEEGLAQPLGLVVDEAGYIYVADAKAAKIKVFSPKGKLVRSFGQKGQGPGELGMPGGVNLTSDGRLMVEDVLRRKIIFFSREGKFLEEKSLATKLGLVNLLLDKEGNFIAREIVVEEKKMFFVIKKFRPDLSEVFQLDKYEFPNPLQGKINLFNLATFYQFDSRGNILYAKNDRYEIKYYSPQGKLFQVVKKKYKKVKITKKDIEEILAKMPTTQGVNIKESLVFSEYFPPIRALSVDPADRVYVGIYEKGRREKESWMDIFSPQGKFLARSLTSATPFYWQGDRVFSIEDNEEGYQVVRRYLVRWPNKSSH
;
A
#
# COMPACT_ATOMS: atom_id res chain seq x y z
N MET A 1 55.90 -48.61 -22.17
CA MET A 1 54.65 -48.37 -21.52
C MET A 1 54.55 -46.87 -21.18
N ARG A 2 53.74 -46.13 -21.86
CA ARG A 2 53.48 -44.71 -21.61
C ARG A 2 52.15 -44.59 -20.83
N PRO A 3 52.04 -43.78 -19.78
CA PRO A 3 50.77 -43.63 -19.04
C PRO A 3 49.81 -42.73 -19.75
N LEU A 4 48.53 -43.14 -19.82
CA LEU A 4 47.38 -42.40 -20.32
C LEU A 4 47.05 -41.25 -19.36
N ARG A 5 46.92 -40.03 -19.93
CA ARG A 5 46.40 -38.84 -19.19
C ARG A 5 44.87 -38.91 -19.16
N PRO A 6 44.21 -38.58 -18.04
CA PRO A 6 42.77 -38.50 -17.99
C PRO A 6 42.30 -37.17 -18.58
N TYR A 7 41.38 -37.25 -19.54
CA TYR A 7 40.68 -36.09 -20.08
C TYR A 7 39.62 -35.63 -19.04
N MET A 8 39.76 -34.40 -18.58
CA MET A 8 38.79 -33.73 -17.72
C MET A 8 37.64 -33.22 -18.62
N LEU A 9 36.49 -33.88 -18.52
CA LEU A 9 35.26 -33.45 -19.18
C LEU A 9 34.74 -32.18 -18.43
N VAL A 10 34.95 -31.04 -19.06
CA VAL A 10 34.32 -29.76 -18.64
C VAL A 10 32.90 -29.76 -19.14
N THR A 11 31.95 -30.05 -18.27
CA THR A 11 30.52 -29.93 -18.58
C THR A 11 30.14 -28.46 -18.55
N ILE A 12 30.04 -27.83 -19.71
CA ILE A 12 29.53 -26.49 -19.86
C ILE A 12 27.99 -26.52 -19.66
N PHE A 13 27.55 -26.06 -18.52
CA PHE A 13 26.11 -25.79 -18.29
C PHE A 13 25.71 -24.57 -19.13
N LEU A 14 25.17 -24.81 -20.31
CA LEU A 14 24.49 -23.79 -21.12
C LEU A 14 23.20 -23.42 -20.38
N ILE A 15 23.22 -22.25 -19.72
CA ILE A 15 22.00 -21.62 -19.16
C ILE A 15 21.18 -21.15 -20.37
N GLY A 16 20.23 -21.99 -20.77
CA GLY A 16 19.29 -21.66 -21.84
C GLY A 16 18.39 -20.49 -21.42
N VAL A 17 18.65 -19.30 -21.95
CA VAL A 17 17.71 -18.18 -21.90
C VAL A 17 16.66 -18.43 -22.98
N LEU A 18 15.53 -18.98 -22.58
CA LEU A 18 14.35 -19.08 -23.47
C LEU A 18 13.82 -17.68 -23.77
N PHE A 19 14.17 -17.17 -24.95
CA PHE A 19 13.58 -15.95 -25.51
C PHE A 19 12.23 -16.33 -26.14
N CYS A 20 11.13 -15.96 -25.51
CA CYS A 20 9.82 -15.99 -26.13
C CYS A 20 9.53 -14.59 -26.70
N PRO A 21 9.40 -14.41 -28.05
CA PRO A 21 9.05 -13.11 -28.61
C PRO A 21 7.57 -12.81 -28.30
N VAL A 22 7.31 -11.83 -27.45
CA VAL A 22 5.96 -11.35 -27.16
C VAL A 22 5.67 -10.11 -27.99
N LEU A 23 4.64 -10.18 -28.81
CA LEU A 23 4.01 -9.05 -29.48
C LEU A 23 3.61 -7.98 -28.46
N GLY A 24 4.19 -6.78 -28.58
CA GLY A 24 3.80 -5.61 -27.79
C GLY A 24 4.76 -5.21 -26.66
N GLY A 25 5.98 -4.76 -26.98
CA GLY A 25 6.79 -3.89 -26.10
C GLY A 25 7.23 -4.44 -24.72
N GLN A 26 6.99 -5.70 -24.41
CA GLN A 26 7.32 -6.37 -23.17
C GLN A 26 8.47 -7.37 -23.42
N LYS A 27 9.46 -7.37 -22.51
CA LYS A 27 10.53 -8.38 -22.48
C LYS A 27 10.32 -9.27 -21.27
N VAL A 28 10.35 -10.59 -21.48
CA VAL A 28 10.22 -11.58 -20.40
C VAL A 28 11.45 -12.48 -20.42
N ARG A 29 12.06 -12.66 -19.26
CA ARG A 29 13.18 -13.58 -19.06
C ARG A 29 13.09 -14.24 -17.69
N THR A 30 13.70 -15.41 -17.54
CA THR A 30 13.81 -16.09 -16.25
C THR A 30 15.27 -16.10 -15.82
N VAL A 31 15.53 -15.67 -14.58
CA VAL A 31 16.86 -15.63 -13.98
C VAL A 31 16.78 -16.33 -12.62
N LYS A 32 17.53 -17.41 -12.43
CA LYS A 32 17.54 -18.20 -11.17
C LYS A 32 16.13 -18.56 -10.68
N GLY A 33 15.24 -18.95 -11.60
CA GLY A 33 13.85 -19.31 -11.29
C GLY A 33 12.89 -18.14 -11.05
N VAL A 34 13.37 -16.90 -11.14
CA VAL A 34 12.55 -15.70 -11.01
C VAL A 34 12.17 -15.16 -12.39
N LYS A 35 10.88 -14.99 -12.65
CA LYS A 35 10.36 -14.39 -13.90
C LYS A 35 10.51 -12.88 -13.83
N ILE A 36 11.29 -12.29 -14.73
CA ILE A 36 11.48 -10.85 -14.84
C ILE A 36 10.72 -10.34 -16.06
N ILE A 37 9.83 -9.38 -15.83
CA ILE A 37 8.95 -8.80 -16.84
C ILE A 37 9.29 -7.32 -16.94
N GLU A 38 9.81 -6.91 -18.08
CA GLU A 38 10.19 -5.53 -18.37
C GLU A 38 9.20 -4.92 -19.36
N ASN A 39 8.39 -3.98 -18.89
CA ASN A 39 7.45 -3.25 -19.72
C ASN A 39 8.09 -1.95 -20.22
N ASN A 40 7.72 -1.55 -21.45
CA ASN A 40 8.00 -0.20 -21.93
C ASN A 40 7.01 0.82 -21.30
N ASP A 41 6.95 2.02 -21.86
CA ASP A 41 6.09 3.12 -21.42
C ASP A 41 4.70 3.14 -22.08
N ARG A 42 4.39 2.17 -22.98
CA ARG A 42 3.12 2.11 -23.71
C ARG A 42 2.24 0.99 -23.17
N PRO A 43 1.00 1.31 -22.73
CA PRO A 43 0.05 0.29 -22.30
C PRO A 43 -0.53 -0.46 -23.51
N VAL A 44 -1.08 -1.65 -23.25
CA VAL A 44 -1.79 -2.44 -24.26
C VAL A 44 -3.06 -1.76 -24.72
N TRP A 45 -3.79 -1.17 -23.78
CA TRP A 45 -5.05 -0.47 -24.07
C TRP A 45 -4.82 1.02 -24.12
N THR A 46 -5.27 1.63 -25.21
CA THR A 46 -5.21 3.08 -25.42
C THR A 46 -6.37 3.82 -24.76
N LYS A 47 -7.50 3.13 -24.56
CA LYS A 47 -8.66 3.70 -23.84
C LYS A 47 -8.39 3.62 -22.32
N PRO A 48 -8.65 4.70 -21.58
CA PRO A 48 -8.43 4.71 -20.13
C PRO A 48 -9.45 3.83 -19.40
N VAL A 49 -9.05 3.33 -18.26
CA VAL A 49 -9.96 2.83 -17.22
C VAL A 49 -10.56 4.03 -16.52
N VAL A 50 -11.87 4.04 -16.29
CA VAL A 50 -12.59 5.19 -15.72
C VAL A 50 -12.99 4.88 -14.29
N PHE A 51 -12.76 5.84 -13.39
CA PHE A 51 -13.20 5.81 -12.00
C PHE A 51 -14.40 6.74 -11.86
N GLU A 52 -15.61 6.18 -11.79
CA GLU A 52 -16.87 6.94 -11.66
C GLU A 52 -17.21 7.10 -10.19
N LEU A 53 -17.28 8.33 -9.70
CA LEU A 53 -17.64 8.62 -8.31
C LEU A 53 -19.11 8.23 -8.06
N GLU A 54 -19.35 7.31 -7.12
CA GLU A 54 -20.70 6.87 -6.73
C GLU A 54 -21.15 7.44 -5.39
N LEU A 55 -20.20 7.65 -4.45
CA LEU A 55 -20.53 8.00 -3.08
C LEU A 55 -19.39 8.80 -2.43
N THR A 56 -19.77 9.77 -1.61
CA THR A 56 -18.87 10.47 -0.68
C THR A 56 -19.48 10.39 0.73
N VAL A 57 -18.65 10.03 1.73
CA VAL A 57 -19.07 9.98 3.13
C VAL A 57 -18.10 10.75 4.03
N GLY A 58 -18.59 11.25 5.15
CA GLY A 58 -17.79 11.95 6.16
C GLY A 58 -17.54 13.43 5.87
N ALA A 59 -18.19 14.01 4.87
CA ALA A 59 -18.17 15.45 4.61
C ALA A 59 -19.23 16.14 5.50
N SER A 60 -18.87 16.52 6.72
CA SER A 60 -19.75 17.22 7.65
C SER A 60 -18.93 18.06 8.62
N ASP A 61 -19.45 19.25 8.98
CA ASP A 61 -18.91 20.09 10.05
C ASP A 61 -19.21 19.52 11.45
N ASP A 62 -20.24 18.67 11.54
CA ASP A 62 -20.52 17.96 12.79
C ASP A 62 -19.43 16.93 13.09
N PRO A 63 -18.67 17.09 14.19
CA PRO A 63 -17.60 16.15 14.56
C PRO A 63 -18.09 14.71 14.77
N GLU A 64 -19.38 14.52 15.08
CA GLU A 64 -19.93 13.17 15.22
C GLU A 64 -20.19 12.51 13.86
N GLU A 65 -20.56 13.26 12.83
CA GLU A 65 -20.84 12.75 11.48
C GLU A 65 -19.63 12.84 10.54
N GLY A 66 -18.88 13.94 10.60
CA GLY A 66 -17.70 14.19 9.78
C GLY A 66 -16.51 13.29 10.11
N LEU A 67 -15.52 13.25 9.24
CA LEU A 67 -14.25 12.58 9.45
C LEU A 67 -13.17 13.62 9.76
N ALA A 68 -12.52 13.47 10.91
CA ALA A 68 -11.50 14.42 11.35
C ALA A 68 -10.08 14.06 10.88
N GLN A 69 -9.74 12.76 10.91
CA GLN A 69 -8.46 12.22 10.40
C GLN A 69 -8.61 10.72 10.09
N PRO A 70 -9.27 10.34 9.00
CA PRO A 70 -9.38 8.95 8.59
C PRO A 70 -8.01 8.42 8.15
N LEU A 71 -7.53 7.34 8.77
CA LEU A 71 -6.25 6.70 8.45
C LEU A 71 -6.43 5.29 7.89
N GLY A 72 -7.56 4.63 8.15
CA GLY A 72 -7.84 3.29 7.68
C GLY A 72 -9.31 3.10 7.39
N LEU A 73 -9.62 2.24 6.45
CA LEU A 73 -10.98 1.80 6.16
C LEU A 73 -11.03 0.35 5.71
N VAL A 74 -12.16 -0.29 6.00
CA VAL A 74 -12.53 -1.61 5.48
C VAL A 74 -14.02 -1.63 5.20
N VAL A 75 -14.46 -2.47 4.27
CA VAL A 75 -15.88 -2.61 3.90
C VAL A 75 -16.27 -4.07 4.05
N ASP A 76 -17.41 -4.33 4.70
CA ASP A 76 -17.93 -5.68 4.87
C ASP A 76 -18.74 -6.15 3.63
N GLU A 77 -19.15 -7.40 3.63
CA GLU A 77 -19.87 -8.03 2.52
C GLU A 77 -21.23 -7.36 2.26
N ALA A 78 -21.84 -6.75 3.28
CA ALA A 78 -23.09 -6.00 3.18
C ALA A 78 -22.89 -4.56 2.70
N GLY A 79 -21.62 -4.12 2.55
CA GLY A 79 -21.25 -2.80 2.06
C GLY A 79 -21.19 -1.72 3.15
N TYR A 80 -21.20 -2.08 4.44
CA TYR A 80 -20.94 -1.12 5.51
C TYR A 80 -19.46 -0.74 5.51
N ILE A 81 -19.20 0.58 5.64
CA ILE A 81 -17.86 1.16 5.58
C ILE A 81 -17.42 1.48 7.01
N TYR A 82 -16.38 0.83 7.48
CA TYR A 82 -15.77 1.06 8.80
C TYR A 82 -14.54 1.94 8.60
N VAL A 83 -14.50 3.10 9.25
CA VAL A 83 -13.42 4.08 9.11
C VAL A 83 -12.76 4.32 10.46
N ALA A 84 -11.45 4.12 10.52
CA ALA A 84 -10.65 4.49 11.69
C ALA A 84 -10.34 5.99 11.63
N ASP A 85 -11.00 6.76 12.50
CA ASP A 85 -10.81 8.21 12.63
C ASP A 85 -9.84 8.49 13.78
N ALA A 86 -8.58 8.70 13.44
CA ALA A 86 -7.49 8.82 14.41
C ALA A 86 -7.65 10.00 15.35
N LYS A 87 -8.04 11.17 14.85
CA LYS A 87 -8.20 12.38 15.67
C LYS A 87 -9.41 12.29 16.60
N ALA A 88 -10.50 11.66 16.15
CA ALA A 88 -11.69 11.40 16.96
C ALA A 88 -11.49 10.25 17.96
N ALA A 89 -10.45 9.41 17.78
CA ALA A 89 -10.24 8.15 18.49
C ALA A 89 -11.48 7.24 18.45
N LYS A 90 -12.10 7.13 17.25
CA LYS A 90 -13.33 6.38 17.01
C LYS A 90 -13.21 5.52 15.75
N ILE A 91 -14.03 4.47 15.71
CA ILE A 91 -14.38 3.79 14.47
C ILE A 91 -15.78 4.27 14.09
N LYS A 92 -15.90 4.91 12.93
CA LYS A 92 -17.17 5.39 12.38
C LYS A 92 -17.67 4.40 11.32
N VAL A 93 -18.96 4.04 11.37
CA VAL A 93 -19.55 3.05 10.47
C VAL A 93 -20.63 3.71 9.65
N PHE A 94 -20.43 3.69 8.32
CA PHE A 94 -21.38 4.23 7.36
C PHE A 94 -22.11 3.08 6.64
N SER A 95 -23.40 3.28 6.38
CA SER A 95 -24.20 2.35 5.58
C SER A 95 -23.72 2.33 4.11
N PRO A 96 -24.14 1.33 3.30
CA PRO A 96 -23.86 1.30 1.85
C PRO A 96 -24.34 2.54 1.08
N LYS A 97 -25.29 3.29 1.67
CA LYS A 97 -25.83 4.55 1.12
C LYS A 97 -25.13 5.80 1.68
N GLY A 98 -24.09 5.66 2.51
CA GLY A 98 -23.27 6.76 3.03
C GLY A 98 -23.80 7.42 4.30
N LYS A 99 -24.87 6.93 4.91
CA LYS A 99 -25.37 7.47 6.17
C LYS A 99 -24.55 6.89 7.32
N LEU A 100 -24.08 7.73 8.25
CA LEU A 100 -23.50 7.27 9.51
C LEU A 100 -24.56 6.50 10.29
N VAL A 101 -24.24 5.26 10.70
CA VAL A 101 -25.18 4.39 11.41
C VAL A 101 -24.74 4.10 12.84
N ARG A 102 -23.44 4.20 13.12
CA ARG A 102 -22.88 4.07 14.47
C ARG A 102 -21.44 4.59 14.53
N SER A 103 -20.99 4.89 15.73
CA SER A 103 -19.58 5.07 16.06
C SER A 103 -19.29 4.38 17.38
N PHE A 104 -18.06 3.91 17.57
CA PHE A 104 -17.62 3.28 18.81
C PHE A 104 -16.11 3.52 19.02
N GLY A 105 -15.64 3.21 20.22
CA GLY A 105 -14.36 3.66 20.71
C GLY A 105 -14.48 5.07 21.27
N GLN A 106 -13.59 5.41 22.15
CA GLN A 106 -13.41 6.76 22.72
C GLN A 106 -11.96 6.92 23.12
N LYS A 107 -11.51 8.17 23.23
CA LYS A 107 -10.15 8.46 23.66
C LYS A 107 -9.92 8.02 25.09
N GLY A 108 -8.93 7.15 25.33
CA GLY A 108 -8.61 6.67 26.67
C GLY A 108 -7.61 5.53 26.70
N GLN A 109 -7.53 4.85 27.85
CA GLN A 109 -6.59 3.73 28.08
C GLN A 109 -7.28 2.46 28.57
N GLY A 110 -8.58 2.49 28.81
CA GLY A 110 -9.38 1.36 29.25
C GLY A 110 -9.64 0.34 28.12
N PRO A 111 -10.28 -0.80 28.45
CA PRO A 111 -10.69 -1.81 27.48
C PRO A 111 -11.62 -1.21 26.41
N GLY A 112 -11.28 -1.37 25.14
CA GLY A 112 -12.04 -0.83 24.02
C GLY A 112 -11.90 0.67 23.79
N GLU A 113 -11.15 1.40 24.62
CA GLU A 113 -10.77 2.77 24.37
C GLU A 113 -9.59 2.82 23.39
N LEU A 114 -9.49 3.92 22.64
CA LEU A 114 -8.52 4.11 21.56
C LEU A 114 -7.63 5.33 21.83
N GLY A 115 -6.34 5.21 21.49
CA GLY A 115 -5.43 6.35 21.50
C GLY A 115 -5.36 7.04 20.14
N MET A 116 -4.98 6.30 19.11
CA MET A 116 -4.88 6.75 17.72
C MET A 116 -5.09 5.54 16.81
N PRO A 117 -6.35 5.22 16.44
CA PRO A 117 -6.63 4.14 15.51
C PRO A 117 -6.08 4.48 14.12
N GLY A 118 -5.08 3.71 13.66
CA GLY A 118 -4.40 3.93 12.39
C GLY A 118 -4.93 3.05 11.27
N GLY A 119 -5.19 1.78 11.55
CA GLY A 119 -5.69 0.81 10.58
C GLY A 119 -6.91 0.07 11.10
N VAL A 120 -7.78 -0.35 10.20
CA VAL A 120 -8.90 -1.24 10.49
C VAL A 120 -8.98 -2.33 9.43
N ASN A 121 -9.16 -3.57 9.87
CA ASN A 121 -9.27 -4.75 9.00
C ASN A 121 -10.42 -5.64 9.47
N LEU A 122 -10.99 -6.42 8.55
CA LEU A 122 -11.91 -7.51 8.88
C LEU A 122 -11.13 -8.83 8.93
N THR A 123 -11.27 -9.55 10.03
CA THR A 123 -10.72 -10.89 10.18
C THR A 123 -11.65 -11.91 9.51
N SER A 124 -11.11 -13.08 9.18
CA SER A 124 -11.90 -14.17 8.54
C SER A 124 -13.04 -14.69 9.43
N ASP A 125 -12.94 -14.53 10.76
CA ASP A 125 -14.00 -14.86 11.72
C ASP A 125 -15.00 -13.71 11.98
N GLY A 126 -14.91 -12.63 11.17
CA GLY A 126 -15.88 -11.53 11.16
C GLY A 126 -15.67 -10.46 12.20
N ARG A 127 -14.55 -10.46 12.95
CA ARG A 127 -14.21 -9.41 13.88
C ARG A 127 -13.57 -8.21 13.17
N LEU A 128 -13.64 -7.05 13.79
CA LEU A 128 -12.85 -5.89 13.39
C LEU A 128 -11.55 -5.89 14.18
N MET A 129 -10.43 -5.87 13.46
CA MET A 129 -9.10 -5.69 14.02
C MET A 129 -8.67 -4.24 13.81
N VAL A 130 -8.46 -3.51 14.89
CA VAL A 130 -8.05 -2.10 14.90
C VAL A 130 -6.61 -1.99 15.37
N GLU A 131 -5.77 -1.35 14.57
CA GLU A 131 -4.40 -0.99 14.94
C GLU A 131 -4.42 0.33 15.72
N ASP A 132 -4.06 0.32 17.01
CA ASP A 132 -3.85 1.52 17.79
C ASP A 132 -2.36 1.87 17.83
N VAL A 133 -1.98 2.79 16.95
CA VAL A 133 -0.57 3.16 16.72
C VAL A 133 0.05 3.80 17.96
N LEU A 134 -0.69 4.71 18.64
CA LEU A 134 -0.19 5.42 19.82
C LEU A 134 -0.01 4.49 21.03
N ARG A 135 -0.96 3.57 21.23
CA ARG A 135 -0.94 2.63 22.35
C ARG A 135 -0.12 1.37 22.05
N ARG A 136 0.31 1.18 20.81
CA ARG A 136 0.99 -0.02 20.31
C ARG A 136 0.22 -1.29 20.66
N LYS A 137 -1.04 -1.33 20.23
CA LYS A 137 -1.96 -2.44 20.47
C LYS A 137 -2.71 -2.79 19.20
N ILE A 138 -3.11 -4.03 19.11
CA ILE A 138 -4.18 -4.49 18.23
C ILE A 138 -5.40 -4.72 19.11
N ILE A 139 -6.51 -4.09 18.75
CA ILE A 139 -7.77 -4.16 19.52
C ILE A 139 -8.83 -4.80 18.63
N PHE A 140 -9.54 -5.79 19.16
CA PHE A 140 -10.61 -6.49 18.44
C PHE A 140 -11.97 -6.05 18.94
N PHE A 141 -12.85 -5.76 17.99
CA PHE A 141 -14.26 -5.44 18.23
C PHE A 141 -15.16 -6.38 17.43
N SER A 142 -16.39 -6.57 17.90
CA SER A 142 -17.45 -7.08 17.04
C SER A 142 -17.83 -6.05 15.98
N ARG A 143 -18.59 -6.44 14.96
CA ARG A 143 -19.08 -5.49 13.94
C ARG A 143 -20.04 -4.44 14.51
N GLU A 144 -20.67 -4.74 15.63
CA GLU A 144 -21.56 -3.81 16.38
C GLU A 144 -20.76 -2.83 17.27
N GLY A 145 -19.46 -3.03 17.42
CA GLY A 145 -18.58 -2.15 18.21
C GLY A 145 -18.35 -2.61 19.64
N LYS A 146 -18.73 -3.84 20.00
CA LYS A 146 -18.43 -4.40 21.32
C LYS A 146 -16.94 -4.76 21.38
N PHE A 147 -16.22 -4.29 22.42
CA PHE A 147 -14.86 -4.72 22.71
C PHE A 147 -14.83 -6.23 22.98
N LEU A 148 -13.85 -6.92 22.40
CA LEU A 148 -13.67 -8.37 22.54
C LEU A 148 -12.36 -8.70 23.26
N GLU A 149 -11.24 -8.24 22.72
CA GLU A 149 -9.91 -8.47 23.27
C GLU A 149 -8.90 -7.43 22.75
N GLU A 150 -7.73 -7.36 23.39
CA GLU A 150 -6.60 -6.59 22.87
C GLU A 150 -5.29 -7.39 22.97
N LYS A 151 -4.36 -7.13 22.04
CA LYS A 151 -3.02 -7.70 22.03
C LYS A 151 -1.99 -6.58 22.07
N SER A 152 -1.05 -6.67 23.00
CA SER A 152 0.04 -5.70 23.10
C SER A 152 1.09 -5.90 22.01
N LEU A 153 1.52 -4.81 21.39
CA LEU A 153 2.67 -4.73 20.48
C LEU A 153 3.88 -4.10 21.18
N ALA A 154 3.87 -3.98 22.51
CA ALA A 154 4.89 -3.25 23.27
C ALA A 154 6.31 -3.80 23.10
N THR A 155 6.43 -5.11 22.81
CA THR A 155 7.73 -5.77 22.53
C THR A 155 8.21 -5.54 21.10
N LYS A 156 7.38 -4.96 20.21
CA LYS A 156 7.67 -4.66 18.81
C LYS A 156 7.68 -3.16 18.62
N LEU A 157 8.85 -2.56 18.51
CA LEU A 157 8.97 -1.12 18.32
C LEU A 157 8.38 -0.72 16.96
N GLY A 158 7.36 0.16 16.99
CA GLY A 158 6.82 0.76 15.77
C GLY A 158 6.28 -0.21 14.73
N LEU A 159 5.62 -1.30 15.15
CA LEU A 159 4.92 -2.17 14.23
C LEU A 159 3.70 -1.44 13.68
N VAL A 160 3.66 -1.19 12.39
CA VAL A 160 2.65 -0.35 11.71
C VAL A 160 2.29 -0.87 10.32
N ASN A 161 1.16 -0.38 9.78
CA ASN A 161 0.63 -0.74 8.47
C ASN A 161 0.35 -2.25 8.36
N LEU A 162 -0.40 -2.78 9.32
CA LEU A 162 -0.77 -4.18 9.33
C LEU A 162 -1.74 -4.49 8.19
N LEU A 163 -1.38 -5.45 7.35
CA LEU A 163 -2.23 -5.97 6.29
C LEU A 163 -2.44 -7.46 6.52
N LEU A 164 -3.70 -7.88 6.67
CA LEU A 164 -4.10 -9.27 6.91
C LEU A 164 -4.16 -10.07 5.61
N ASP A 165 -3.71 -11.34 5.66
CA ASP A 165 -4.07 -12.32 4.67
C ASP A 165 -5.35 -13.08 5.08
N LYS A 166 -5.85 -13.95 4.20
CA LYS A 166 -7.08 -14.71 4.43
C LYS A 166 -6.98 -15.73 5.57
N GLU A 167 -5.76 -16.08 5.97
CA GLU A 167 -5.46 -17.04 7.02
C GLU A 167 -5.28 -16.36 8.39
N GLY A 168 -5.41 -15.02 8.43
CA GLY A 168 -5.24 -14.21 9.63
C GLY A 168 -3.78 -13.91 9.97
N ASN A 169 -2.81 -14.34 9.15
CA ASN A 169 -1.45 -13.83 9.26
C ASN A 169 -1.43 -12.40 8.73
N PHE A 170 -0.41 -11.65 9.13
CA PHE A 170 -0.27 -10.30 8.64
C PHE A 170 1.16 -9.96 8.25
N ILE A 171 1.28 -9.07 7.27
CA ILE A 171 2.52 -8.40 6.94
C ILE A 171 2.50 -7.02 7.58
N ALA A 172 3.63 -6.60 8.12
CA ALA A 172 3.77 -5.30 8.75
C ALA A 172 5.18 -4.76 8.60
N ARG A 173 5.30 -3.45 8.80
CA ARG A 173 6.58 -2.77 8.92
C ARG A 173 6.93 -2.59 10.38
N GLU A 174 8.10 -3.08 10.79
CA GLU A 174 8.66 -2.93 12.13
C GLU A 174 9.82 -1.92 12.09
N ILE A 175 9.92 -1.06 13.10
CA ILE A 175 11.10 -0.23 13.32
C ILE A 175 12.04 -1.00 14.25
N VAL A 176 13.28 -1.21 13.82
CA VAL A 176 14.32 -1.87 14.59
C VAL A 176 15.50 -0.92 14.77
N VAL A 177 16.02 -0.84 15.98
CA VAL A 177 17.22 -0.05 16.29
C VAL A 177 18.38 -0.99 16.57
N GLU A 178 19.44 -0.93 15.77
CA GLU A 178 20.66 -1.70 15.90
C GLU A 178 21.86 -0.76 15.81
N GLU A 179 22.81 -0.83 16.74
CA GLU A 179 24.03 -0.04 16.74
C GLU A 179 23.82 1.48 16.48
N LYS A 180 22.78 2.06 17.11
CA LYS A 180 22.33 3.45 16.95
C LYS A 180 21.74 3.81 15.57
N LYS A 181 21.58 2.85 14.68
CA LYS A 181 20.91 2.99 13.39
C LYS A 181 19.48 2.50 13.45
N MET A 182 18.62 3.13 12.67
CA MET A 182 17.21 2.74 12.56
C MET A 182 16.97 2.01 11.25
N PHE A 183 16.22 0.92 11.32
CA PHE A 183 15.85 0.11 10.16
C PHE A 183 14.35 -0.05 10.08
N PHE A 184 13.82 0.05 8.88
CA PHE A 184 12.52 -0.52 8.56
C PHE A 184 12.71 -1.98 8.16
N VAL A 185 11.97 -2.86 8.80
CA VAL A 185 11.99 -4.30 8.53
C VAL A 185 10.57 -4.72 8.17
N ILE A 186 10.41 -5.27 6.98
CA ILE A 186 9.12 -5.79 6.52
C ILE A 186 9.09 -7.27 6.85
N LYS A 187 8.10 -7.69 7.64
CA LYS A 187 7.99 -9.07 8.14
C LYS A 187 6.57 -9.60 7.99
N LYS A 188 6.46 -10.91 7.82
CA LYS A 188 5.19 -11.64 7.96
C LYS A 188 5.13 -12.26 9.35
N PHE A 189 3.96 -12.17 9.98
CA PHE A 189 3.69 -12.66 11.33
C PHE A 189 2.47 -13.56 11.33
N ARG A 190 2.43 -14.50 12.28
CA ARG A 190 1.22 -15.23 12.63
C ARG A 190 0.30 -14.38 13.54
N PRO A 191 -0.96 -14.82 13.76
CA PRO A 191 -1.88 -14.11 14.65
C PRO A 191 -1.40 -13.97 16.11
N ASP A 192 -0.46 -14.83 16.54
CA ASP A 192 0.20 -14.80 17.85
C ASP A 192 1.42 -13.87 17.92
N LEU A 193 1.68 -13.09 16.86
CA LEU A 193 2.83 -12.20 16.68
C LEU A 193 4.18 -12.92 16.48
N SER A 194 4.20 -14.24 16.33
CA SER A 194 5.44 -14.94 15.96
C SER A 194 5.82 -14.63 14.50
N GLU A 195 7.11 -14.39 14.27
CA GLU A 195 7.63 -14.12 12.93
C GLU A 195 7.60 -15.38 12.06
N VAL A 196 7.12 -15.24 10.82
CA VAL A 196 7.18 -16.29 9.81
C VAL A 196 8.44 -16.15 8.97
N PHE A 197 8.66 -14.93 8.41
CA PHE A 197 9.89 -14.58 7.68
C PHE A 197 10.02 -13.06 7.56
N GLN A 198 11.25 -12.63 7.27
CA GLN A 198 11.59 -11.26 6.90
C GLN A 198 11.61 -11.11 5.37
N LEU A 199 10.91 -10.10 4.86
CA LEU A 199 10.83 -9.81 3.43
C LEU A 199 11.92 -8.82 2.97
N ASP A 200 12.10 -7.73 3.72
CA ASP A 200 13.10 -6.69 3.43
C ASP A 200 13.59 -6.02 4.73
N LYS A 201 14.78 -5.47 4.69
CA LYS A 201 15.35 -4.63 5.74
C LYS A 201 16.16 -3.51 5.09
N TYR A 202 15.90 -2.27 5.48
CA TYR A 202 16.68 -1.14 4.99
C TYR A 202 16.81 -0.06 6.05
N GLU A 203 17.98 0.59 6.05
CA GLU A 203 18.27 1.70 6.95
C GLU A 203 17.45 2.94 6.54
N PHE A 204 16.92 3.66 7.51
CA PHE A 204 16.33 4.98 7.30
C PHE A 204 16.94 6.00 8.26
N PRO A 205 17.06 7.28 7.84
CA PRO A 205 17.65 8.32 8.67
C PRO A 205 16.88 8.50 9.98
N ASN A 206 17.60 8.59 11.10
CA ASN A 206 16.96 8.94 12.37
C ASN A 206 16.42 10.38 12.29
N PRO A 207 15.10 10.59 12.46
CA PRO A 207 14.48 11.93 12.35
C PRO A 207 15.05 12.96 13.35
N LEU A 208 15.62 12.48 14.45
CA LEU A 208 16.19 13.33 15.50
C LEU A 208 17.66 13.67 15.26
N GLN A 209 18.32 13.08 14.28
CA GLN A 209 19.78 13.18 14.09
C GLN A 209 20.24 13.67 12.71
N GLY A 210 19.32 14.01 11.81
CA GLY A 210 19.73 14.38 10.46
C GLY A 210 18.65 14.93 9.55
N LYS A 211 19.02 15.15 8.31
CA LYS A 211 18.11 15.58 7.26
C LYS A 211 17.30 14.40 6.71
N ILE A 212 15.99 14.56 6.58
CA ILE A 212 15.05 13.53 6.16
C ILE A 212 14.56 13.82 4.75
N ASN A 213 14.71 12.86 3.84
CA ASN A 213 13.99 12.89 2.58
C ASN A 213 12.70 12.07 2.71
N LEU A 214 11.56 12.74 2.77
CA LEU A 214 10.24 12.13 2.94
C LEU A 214 9.94 11.05 1.88
N PHE A 215 10.46 11.23 0.68
CA PHE A 215 10.18 10.32 -0.44
C PHE A 215 10.99 9.03 -0.40
N ASN A 216 12.10 8.97 0.34
CA ASN A 216 12.96 7.79 0.36
C ASN A 216 12.50 6.70 1.34
N LEU A 217 11.36 6.88 2.01
CA LEU A 217 10.93 6.04 3.12
C LEU A 217 9.70 5.16 2.81
N ALA A 218 9.14 5.26 1.60
CA ALA A 218 7.90 4.56 1.30
C ALA A 218 8.16 3.16 0.76
N THR A 219 7.50 2.20 1.40
CA THR A 219 7.34 0.82 0.93
C THR A 219 5.86 0.50 0.85
N PHE A 220 5.49 -0.27 -0.15
CA PHE A 220 4.12 -0.67 -0.42
C PHE A 220 4.07 -2.19 -0.48
N TYR A 221 3.08 -2.79 0.14
CA TYR A 221 2.82 -4.22 0.04
C TYR A 221 1.31 -4.48 0.00
N GLN A 222 0.93 -5.52 -0.73
CA GLN A 222 -0.44 -5.98 -0.89
C GLN A 222 -0.44 -7.50 -1.02
N PHE A 223 -1.59 -8.12 -0.73
CA PHE A 223 -1.82 -9.51 -1.06
C PHE A 223 -2.62 -9.62 -2.36
N ASP A 224 -2.30 -10.61 -3.20
CA ASP A 224 -3.20 -11.05 -4.26
C ASP A 224 -4.23 -12.07 -3.72
N SER A 225 -5.17 -12.50 -4.56
CA SER A 225 -6.24 -13.44 -4.18
C SER A 225 -5.71 -14.80 -3.69
N ARG A 226 -4.47 -15.16 -4.03
CA ARG A 226 -3.78 -16.40 -3.68
C ARG A 226 -2.88 -16.27 -2.45
N GLY A 227 -2.85 -15.10 -1.83
CA GLY A 227 -1.99 -14.80 -0.68
C GLY A 227 -0.52 -14.53 -1.05
N ASN A 228 -0.19 -14.35 -2.35
CA ASN A 228 1.13 -13.87 -2.72
C ASN A 228 1.30 -12.42 -2.27
N ILE A 229 2.53 -12.07 -1.89
CA ILE A 229 2.86 -10.73 -1.44
C ILE A 229 3.44 -9.95 -2.62
N LEU A 230 2.77 -8.86 -2.99
CA LEU A 230 3.29 -7.86 -3.90
C LEU A 230 4.00 -6.80 -3.07
N TYR A 231 5.24 -6.53 -3.39
CA TYR A 231 6.08 -5.59 -2.66
C TYR A 231 6.77 -4.63 -3.61
N ALA A 232 6.70 -3.34 -3.29
CA ALA A 232 7.41 -2.29 -4.01
C ALA A 232 8.08 -1.33 -3.02
N LYS A 233 9.30 -0.91 -3.35
CA LYS A 233 10.02 0.16 -2.71
C LYS A 233 10.09 1.33 -3.67
N ASN A 234 9.92 2.54 -3.19
CA ASN A 234 9.81 3.70 -4.08
C ASN A 234 11.14 4.24 -4.63
N ASP A 235 12.25 3.48 -4.49
CA ASP A 235 13.55 3.82 -5.06
C ASP A 235 13.64 3.51 -6.58
N ARG A 236 12.81 2.60 -7.07
CA ARG A 236 12.75 2.18 -8.49
C ARG A 236 11.35 1.74 -8.89
N TYR A 237 11.06 1.75 -10.21
CA TYR A 237 9.80 1.22 -10.72
C TYR A 237 9.89 -0.31 -10.85
N GLU A 238 9.73 -0.99 -9.71
CA GLU A 238 9.85 -2.43 -9.59
C GLU A 238 8.84 -2.97 -8.57
N ILE A 239 8.06 -3.98 -8.99
CA ILE A 239 7.12 -4.70 -8.12
C ILE A 239 7.59 -6.14 -8.05
N LYS A 240 7.89 -6.60 -6.85
CA LYS A 240 8.32 -7.97 -6.54
C LYS A 240 7.15 -8.79 -6.06
N TYR A 241 7.05 -10.04 -6.53
CA TYR A 241 6.00 -10.97 -6.12
C TYR A 241 6.65 -12.14 -5.38
N TYR A 242 6.22 -12.32 -4.14
CA TYR A 242 6.67 -13.41 -3.29
C TYR A 242 5.52 -14.37 -3.02
N SER A 243 5.83 -15.66 -2.96
CA SER A 243 4.85 -16.67 -2.53
C SER A 243 4.43 -16.42 -1.07
N PRO A 244 3.34 -17.05 -0.58
CA PRO A 244 2.94 -16.97 0.82
C PRO A 244 4.04 -17.39 1.81
N GLN A 245 5.03 -18.19 1.33
CA GLN A 245 6.21 -18.64 2.10
C GLN A 245 7.43 -17.73 1.94
N GLY A 246 7.29 -16.56 1.29
CA GLY A 246 8.38 -15.58 1.15
C GLY A 246 9.36 -15.85 0.01
N LYS A 247 9.08 -16.79 -0.91
CA LYS A 247 9.95 -17.05 -2.07
C LYS A 247 9.63 -16.07 -3.20
N LEU A 248 10.64 -15.29 -3.64
CA LEU A 248 10.53 -14.43 -4.82
C LEU A 248 10.36 -15.28 -6.08
N PHE A 249 9.31 -15.04 -6.89
CA PHE A 249 9.06 -15.78 -8.11
C PHE A 249 8.83 -14.88 -9.34
N GLN A 250 8.46 -13.61 -9.15
CA GLN A 250 8.23 -12.68 -10.26
C GLN A 250 8.67 -11.27 -9.89
N VAL A 251 9.20 -10.55 -10.88
CA VAL A 251 9.54 -9.11 -10.78
C VAL A 251 8.98 -8.40 -12.00
N VAL A 252 8.17 -7.38 -11.77
CA VAL A 252 7.61 -6.52 -12.82
C VAL A 252 8.31 -5.18 -12.78
N LYS A 253 8.86 -4.77 -13.90
CA LYS A 253 9.54 -3.49 -14.11
C LYS A 253 8.86 -2.70 -15.22
N LYS A 254 8.95 -1.38 -15.14
CA LYS A 254 8.47 -0.50 -16.21
C LYS A 254 9.43 0.66 -16.42
N LYS A 255 9.65 1.02 -17.68
CA LYS A 255 10.27 2.30 -18.01
C LYS A 255 9.35 3.44 -17.58
N TYR A 256 9.90 4.47 -16.95
CA TYR A 256 9.13 5.63 -16.53
C TYR A 256 9.90 6.92 -16.80
N LYS A 257 9.15 8.01 -17.00
CA LYS A 257 9.71 9.35 -17.11
C LYS A 257 9.85 9.95 -15.71
N LYS A 258 11.05 10.40 -15.36
CA LYS A 258 11.28 11.10 -14.08
C LYS A 258 10.46 12.39 -14.03
N VAL A 259 9.79 12.63 -12.91
CA VAL A 259 8.98 13.84 -12.65
C VAL A 259 9.78 14.75 -11.73
N LYS A 260 10.10 15.94 -12.19
CA LYS A 260 10.88 16.92 -11.41
C LYS A 260 10.01 17.51 -10.29
N ILE A 261 10.59 17.64 -9.09
CA ILE A 261 9.94 18.33 -7.96
C ILE A 261 10.12 19.83 -8.16
N THR A 262 9.01 20.57 -8.17
CA THR A 262 9.01 22.03 -8.32
C THR A 262 8.95 22.73 -6.96
N LYS A 263 9.25 24.02 -6.91
CA LYS A 263 9.07 24.85 -5.69
C LYS A 263 7.64 24.78 -5.18
N LYS A 264 6.66 24.86 -6.09
CA LYS A 264 5.23 24.75 -5.75
C LYS A 264 4.89 23.39 -5.07
N ASP A 265 5.46 22.29 -5.56
CA ASP A 265 5.27 20.97 -4.93
C ASP A 265 5.80 20.95 -3.50
N ILE A 266 6.96 21.55 -3.26
CA ILE A 266 7.55 21.64 -1.92
C ILE A 266 6.67 22.48 -1.00
N GLU A 267 6.18 23.63 -1.45
CA GLU A 267 5.28 24.51 -0.70
C GLU A 267 3.98 23.79 -0.33
N GLU A 268 3.35 23.09 -1.28
CA GLU A 268 2.13 22.28 -1.07
C GLU A 268 2.35 21.17 -0.03
N ILE A 269 3.50 20.49 -0.08
CA ILE A 269 3.85 19.43 0.88
C ILE A 269 4.04 20.01 2.27
N LEU A 270 4.82 21.11 2.39
CA LEU A 270 5.09 21.75 3.66
C LEU A 270 3.83 22.35 4.31
N ALA A 271 2.90 22.87 3.49
CA ALA A 271 1.63 23.41 3.98
C ALA A 271 0.73 22.34 4.62
N LYS A 272 0.77 21.11 4.12
CA LYS A 272 -0.04 19.99 4.63
C LYS A 272 0.58 19.28 5.85
N MET A 273 1.81 19.60 6.20
CA MET A 273 2.46 18.97 7.35
C MET A 273 1.94 19.53 8.68
N PRO A 274 1.61 18.64 9.64
CA PRO A 274 1.19 19.08 10.95
C PRO A 274 2.31 19.87 11.65
N THR A 275 1.94 20.97 12.26
CA THR A 275 2.81 21.72 13.17
C THR A 275 2.79 21.04 14.54
N THR A 276 3.86 20.37 14.91
CA THR A 276 4.03 19.82 16.27
C THR A 276 4.71 20.86 17.14
N GLN A 277 4.11 21.23 18.27
CA GLN A 277 4.71 22.17 19.21
C GLN A 277 6.10 21.67 19.65
N GLY A 278 7.14 22.49 19.44
CA GLY A 278 8.48 22.24 19.92
C GLY A 278 9.44 21.49 18.99
N VAL A 279 9.00 20.96 17.84
CA VAL A 279 9.88 20.32 16.86
C VAL A 279 9.59 20.87 15.47
N ASN A 280 10.51 21.66 14.92
CA ASN A 280 10.40 22.15 13.54
C ASN A 280 10.94 21.12 12.55
N ILE A 281 10.13 20.08 12.30
CA ILE A 281 10.48 19.00 11.35
C ILE A 281 10.76 19.57 9.95
N LYS A 282 10.13 20.69 9.58
CA LYS A 282 10.26 21.30 8.24
C LYS A 282 11.70 21.68 7.91
N GLU A 283 12.49 22.14 8.90
CA GLU A 283 13.90 22.51 8.71
C GLU A 283 14.83 21.30 8.49
N SER A 284 14.41 20.13 8.94
CA SER A 284 15.15 18.88 8.76
C SER A 284 14.84 18.19 7.42
N LEU A 285 13.87 18.71 6.64
CA LEU A 285 13.49 18.09 5.38
C LEU A 285 14.43 18.48 4.25
N VAL A 286 14.74 17.47 3.44
CA VAL A 286 15.40 17.66 2.14
C VAL A 286 14.53 17.01 1.06
N PHE A 287 14.61 17.56 -0.13
CA PHE A 287 13.87 17.09 -1.29
C PHE A 287 14.85 16.67 -2.37
N SER A 288 14.59 15.52 -2.98
CA SER A 288 15.30 15.07 -4.19
C SER A 288 14.95 15.97 -5.36
N GLU A 289 15.75 15.95 -6.42
CA GLU A 289 15.43 16.66 -7.67
C GLU A 289 14.17 16.11 -8.34
N TYR A 290 13.91 14.81 -8.19
CA TYR A 290 12.78 14.10 -8.82
C TYR A 290 11.96 13.38 -7.78
N PHE A 291 10.64 13.28 -8.03
CA PHE A 291 9.77 12.37 -7.31
C PHE A 291 10.20 10.91 -7.52
N PRO A 292 9.96 10.04 -6.54
CA PRO A 292 10.15 8.62 -6.73
C PRO A 292 9.17 8.05 -7.77
N PRO A 293 9.48 6.88 -8.38
CA PRO A 293 8.66 6.33 -9.45
C PRO A 293 7.28 5.82 -9.00
N ILE A 294 7.14 5.44 -7.73
CA ILE A 294 5.90 4.83 -7.18
C ILE A 294 5.43 5.67 -6.01
N ARG A 295 4.14 6.01 -6.02
CA ARG A 295 3.44 6.74 -4.96
C ARG A 295 2.47 5.87 -4.17
N ALA A 296 1.88 4.87 -4.81
CA ALA A 296 0.90 3.97 -4.23
C ALA A 296 0.91 2.62 -4.95
N LEU A 297 0.49 1.57 -4.25
CA LEU A 297 0.31 0.23 -4.78
C LEU A 297 -1.02 -0.32 -4.26
N SER A 298 -1.86 -0.85 -5.13
CA SER A 298 -3.10 -1.51 -4.76
C SER A 298 -3.37 -2.70 -5.69
N VAL A 299 -4.12 -3.68 -5.20
CA VAL A 299 -4.48 -4.90 -5.94
C VAL A 299 -5.98 -5.07 -5.86
N ASP A 300 -6.65 -5.22 -7.00
CA ASP A 300 -8.08 -5.47 -7.04
C ASP A 300 -8.41 -6.98 -6.90
N PRO A 301 -9.69 -7.34 -6.70
CA PRO A 301 -10.11 -8.75 -6.55
C PRO A 301 -9.84 -9.65 -7.77
N ALA A 302 -9.51 -9.07 -8.93
CA ALA A 302 -9.08 -9.81 -10.12
C ALA A 302 -7.54 -9.89 -10.26
N ASP A 303 -6.81 -9.58 -9.17
CA ASP A 303 -5.35 -9.55 -9.08
C ASP A 303 -4.67 -8.55 -10.04
N ARG A 304 -5.41 -7.54 -10.53
CA ARG A 304 -4.81 -6.46 -11.31
C ARG A 304 -4.14 -5.49 -10.37
N VAL A 305 -2.97 -5.01 -10.77
CA VAL A 305 -2.12 -4.17 -9.93
C VAL A 305 -2.20 -2.72 -10.39
N TYR A 306 -2.54 -1.84 -9.48
CA TYR A 306 -2.68 -0.41 -9.68
C TYR A 306 -1.50 0.31 -9.01
N VAL A 307 -0.74 1.05 -9.81
CA VAL A 307 0.45 1.76 -9.34
C VAL A 307 0.25 3.25 -9.53
N GLY A 308 0.06 3.97 -8.44
CA GLY A 308 0.03 5.43 -8.46
C GLY A 308 1.42 6.00 -8.71
N ILE A 309 1.51 7.01 -9.58
CA ILE A 309 2.74 7.72 -9.91
C ILE A 309 2.58 9.22 -9.67
N TYR A 310 3.70 9.96 -9.64
CA TYR A 310 3.67 11.41 -9.37
C TYR A 310 3.42 12.27 -10.61
N GLU A 311 3.22 11.69 -11.78
CA GLU A 311 2.88 12.44 -12.98
C GLU A 311 1.47 13.01 -12.81
N LYS A 312 1.38 14.36 -12.76
CA LYS A 312 0.11 15.08 -12.55
C LYS A 312 -0.77 15.06 -13.79
N GLY A 313 -2.08 15.10 -13.57
CA GLY A 313 -3.07 15.32 -14.60
C GLY A 313 -3.21 16.80 -14.96
N ARG A 314 -4.25 17.11 -15.74
CA ARG A 314 -4.60 18.49 -16.11
C ARG A 314 -5.37 19.22 -15.02
N ARG A 315 -6.16 18.48 -14.23
CA ARG A 315 -6.92 19.03 -13.11
C ARG A 315 -6.09 18.90 -11.83
N GLU A 316 -6.32 19.80 -10.91
CA GLU A 316 -5.77 19.70 -9.56
C GLU A 316 -6.19 18.36 -8.91
N LYS A 317 -5.31 17.79 -8.13
CA LYS A 317 -5.47 16.48 -7.46
C LYS A 317 -5.50 15.26 -8.41
N GLU A 318 -5.59 15.38 -9.72
CA GLU A 318 -5.47 14.25 -10.64
C GLU A 318 -4.00 13.82 -10.81
N SER A 319 -3.80 12.52 -10.83
CA SER A 319 -2.50 11.90 -11.14
C SER A 319 -2.68 10.64 -11.95
N TRP A 320 -1.64 10.26 -12.66
CA TRP A 320 -1.65 9.05 -13.45
C TRP A 320 -1.49 7.80 -12.58
N MET A 321 -2.20 6.76 -12.98
CA MET A 321 -2.15 5.43 -12.42
C MET A 321 -1.86 4.42 -13.53
N ASP A 322 -0.83 3.63 -13.36
CA ASP A 322 -0.48 2.55 -14.26
C ASP A 322 -1.15 1.26 -13.77
N ILE A 323 -1.70 0.47 -14.69
CA ILE A 323 -2.45 -0.74 -14.34
C ILE A 323 -1.83 -1.94 -15.05
N PHE A 324 -1.55 -2.99 -14.27
CA PHE A 324 -0.92 -4.22 -14.77
C PHE A 324 -1.85 -5.42 -14.59
N SER A 325 -1.72 -6.41 -15.49
CA SER A 325 -2.35 -7.71 -15.30
C SER A 325 -1.68 -8.48 -14.15
N PRO A 326 -2.34 -9.55 -13.63
CA PRO A 326 -1.72 -10.46 -12.66
C PRO A 326 -0.38 -11.05 -13.15
N GLN A 327 -0.21 -11.19 -14.49
CA GLN A 327 1.02 -11.68 -15.10
C GLN A 327 2.06 -10.58 -15.29
N GLY A 328 1.80 -9.35 -14.83
CA GLY A 328 2.71 -8.21 -14.89
C GLY A 328 2.77 -7.49 -16.24
N LYS A 329 1.77 -7.66 -17.12
CA LYS A 329 1.68 -6.94 -18.39
C LYS A 329 1.09 -5.55 -18.15
N PHE A 330 1.71 -4.50 -18.69
CA PHE A 330 1.20 -3.13 -18.58
C PHE A 330 -0.06 -2.98 -19.45
N LEU A 331 -1.23 -2.97 -18.80
CA LEU A 331 -2.53 -3.00 -19.47
C LEU A 331 -3.00 -1.62 -19.89
N ALA A 332 -3.04 -0.68 -18.96
CA ALA A 332 -3.67 0.61 -19.15
C ALA A 332 -3.04 1.70 -18.28
N ARG A 333 -3.30 2.95 -18.62
CA ARG A 333 -3.14 4.11 -17.75
C ARG A 333 -4.49 4.74 -17.49
N SER A 334 -4.69 5.24 -16.29
CA SER A 334 -5.87 6.00 -15.91
C SER A 334 -5.45 7.32 -15.29
N LEU A 335 -6.20 8.37 -15.58
CA LEU A 335 -6.09 9.65 -14.89
C LEU A 335 -7.20 9.72 -13.86
N THR A 336 -6.84 9.87 -12.58
CA THR A 336 -7.80 9.84 -11.48
C THR A 336 -7.31 10.65 -10.28
N SER A 337 -8.23 11.20 -9.50
CA SER A 337 -7.96 11.72 -8.16
C SER A 337 -7.91 10.61 -7.12
N ALA A 338 -8.57 9.47 -7.39
CA ALA A 338 -8.62 8.35 -6.47
C ALA A 338 -7.23 7.77 -6.19
N THR A 339 -6.95 7.57 -4.91
CA THR A 339 -5.83 6.74 -4.45
C THR A 339 -6.45 5.46 -3.89
N PRO A 340 -6.44 4.34 -4.64
CA PRO A 340 -7.09 3.10 -4.22
C PRO A 340 -6.57 2.65 -2.87
N PHE A 341 -7.46 2.58 -1.89
CA PHE A 341 -7.17 2.15 -0.53
C PHE A 341 -7.75 0.75 -0.26
N TYR A 342 -9.01 0.55 -0.60
CA TYR A 342 -9.73 -0.71 -0.39
C TYR A 342 -10.60 -1.06 -1.59
N TRP A 343 -10.68 -2.36 -1.92
CA TRP A 343 -11.48 -2.87 -3.04
C TRP A 343 -12.60 -3.79 -2.58
N GLN A 344 -13.77 -3.61 -3.18
CA GLN A 344 -14.90 -4.53 -3.06
C GLN A 344 -15.51 -4.77 -4.45
N GLY A 345 -15.28 -5.93 -5.03
CA GLY A 345 -15.69 -6.22 -6.40
C GLY A 345 -15.06 -5.25 -7.41
N ASP A 346 -15.88 -4.57 -8.16
CA ASP A 346 -15.50 -3.51 -9.11
C ASP A 346 -15.48 -2.10 -8.52
N ARG A 347 -15.66 -1.98 -7.22
CA ARG A 347 -15.63 -0.72 -6.49
C ARG A 347 -14.34 -0.54 -5.73
N VAL A 348 -13.83 0.68 -5.76
CA VAL A 348 -12.67 1.10 -4.99
C VAL A 348 -13.05 2.23 -4.05
N PHE A 349 -12.52 2.16 -2.85
CA PHE A 349 -12.67 3.19 -1.82
C PHE A 349 -11.34 3.92 -1.65
N SER A 350 -11.43 5.23 -1.48
CA SER A 350 -10.30 6.15 -1.38
C SER A 350 -10.53 7.11 -0.22
N ILE A 351 -9.45 7.46 0.50
CA ILE A 351 -9.46 8.54 1.48
C ILE A 351 -8.87 9.76 0.79
N GLU A 352 -9.60 10.87 0.74
CA GLU A 352 -9.26 12.06 -0.02
C GLU A 352 -9.65 13.34 0.72
N ASP A 353 -9.04 14.47 0.33
CA ASP A 353 -9.56 15.79 0.70
C ASP A 353 -10.59 16.21 -0.37
N ASN A 354 -11.79 16.61 0.04
CA ASN A 354 -12.77 17.19 -0.87
C ASN A 354 -12.42 18.65 -1.26
N GLU A 355 -13.29 19.31 -2.02
CA GLU A 355 -13.08 20.69 -2.50
C GLU A 355 -13.15 21.72 -1.35
N GLU A 356 -13.87 21.39 -0.28
CA GLU A 356 -14.05 22.22 0.93
C GLU A 356 -12.94 21.99 1.97
N GLY A 357 -12.03 21.02 1.72
CA GLY A 357 -10.91 20.70 2.58
C GLY A 357 -11.21 19.65 3.67
N TYR A 358 -12.40 19.03 3.68
CA TYR A 358 -12.68 17.91 4.57
C TYR A 358 -12.03 16.64 4.07
N GLN A 359 -11.53 15.83 4.99
CA GLN A 359 -11.14 14.47 4.70
C GLN A 359 -12.39 13.59 4.58
N VAL A 360 -12.52 12.90 3.47
CA VAL A 360 -13.70 12.10 3.12
C VAL A 360 -13.29 10.73 2.64
N VAL A 361 -14.21 9.78 2.71
CA VAL A 361 -14.11 8.52 1.97
C VAL A 361 -14.97 8.61 0.73
N ARG A 362 -14.37 8.34 -0.43
CA ARG A 362 -15.07 8.26 -1.72
C ARG A 362 -15.09 6.83 -2.22
N ARG A 363 -16.23 6.42 -2.76
CA ARG A 363 -16.40 5.15 -3.47
C ARG A 363 -16.53 5.40 -4.95
N TYR A 364 -15.71 4.72 -5.75
CA TYR A 364 -15.73 4.78 -7.20
C TYR A 364 -16.08 3.43 -7.79
N LEU A 365 -16.90 3.42 -8.84
CA LEU A 365 -17.07 2.28 -9.73
C LEU A 365 -15.96 2.33 -10.78
N VAL A 366 -15.24 1.21 -10.94
CA VAL A 366 -14.14 1.12 -11.90
C VAL A 366 -14.63 0.46 -13.19
N ARG A 367 -14.72 1.26 -14.26
CA ARG A 367 -15.14 0.78 -15.56
C ARG A 367 -13.98 0.53 -16.48
N TRP A 368 -13.93 -0.68 -16.97
CA TRP A 368 -12.96 -1.10 -17.96
C TRP A 368 -13.49 -0.81 -19.37
N PRO A 369 -12.63 -0.37 -20.30
CA PRO A 369 -13.04 -0.22 -21.69
C PRO A 369 -13.50 -1.58 -22.21
N ASN A 370 -14.67 -1.62 -22.86
CA ASN A 370 -15.16 -2.82 -23.53
C ASN A 370 -14.07 -3.34 -24.46
N LYS A 371 -13.76 -4.62 -24.40
CA LYS A 371 -12.99 -5.27 -25.46
C LYS A 371 -13.78 -5.05 -26.74
N SER A 372 -13.35 -4.12 -27.59
CA SER A 372 -13.83 -4.11 -28.97
C SER A 372 -13.52 -5.48 -29.54
N SER A 373 -14.57 -6.23 -29.86
CA SER A 373 -14.48 -7.41 -30.71
C SER A 373 -13.75 -7.00 -31.99
N HIS A 374 -12.49 -7.40 -32.10
CA HIS A 374 -11.74 -7.41 -33.36
C HIS A 374 -11.71 -8.85 -33.85
#